data_98b364037c77131dbb99b03ac04aab07
#
_entry.id   98b364037c77131dbb99b03ac04aab07
#
_cell.length_a   1.000
_cell.length_b   1.000
_cell.length_c   1.000
_cell.angle_alpha   90.00
_cell.angle_beta   90.00
_cell.angle_gamma   90.00
#
_symmetry.space_group_name_H-M   'P 1'
#
loop_
_entity.id
_entity.type
_entity.pdbx_description
1 polymer ?
#
loop_
_entity_poly.entity_id
_entity_poly.type
_entity_poly.pdbx_seq_one_letter_code
_entity_poly.pdbx_strand_id
1 'polypeptide(L)'
;MVYIYTATIHEEDGTFYAAVPDIPGCITTGHSLSDAIDQITDALAACLCTMEDEDDPIAPASDQCDIPHEPTDVCTLVRVDTIAYRSLTDTRAVRKNVSIPA
;
A
#
# COMPACT_ATOMS: atom_id res chain seq x y z
N MET A 1 -5.79 7.44 10.79
CA MET A 1 -6.69 6.30 10.58
C MET A 1 -5.90 5.06 10.26
N VAL A 2 -6.24 3.93 10.85
CA VAL A 2 -5.54 2.67 10.59
C VAL A 2 -6.41 1.79 9.71
N TYR A 3 -5.81 1.25 8.67
CA TYR A 3 -6.48 0.35 7.73
C TYR A 3 -5.70 -0.95 7.63
N ILE A 4 -6.42 -2.05 7.48
CA ILE A 4 -5.82 -3.36 7.25
C ILE A 4 -6.52 -3.98 6.05
N TYR A 5 -5.76 -4.25 4.99
CA TYR A 5 -6.28 -4.86 3.76
C TYR A 5 -5.45 -6.07 3.41
N THR A 6 -6.05 -6.97 2.65
CA THR A 6 -5.32 -8.13 2.13
C THR A 6 -4.67 -7.76 0.81
N ALA A 7 -3.37 -8.03 0.71
CA ALA A 7 -2.63 -7.91 -0.55
C ALA A 7 -2.37 -9.31 -1.09
N THR A 8 -2.49 -9.45 -2.41
CA THR A 8 -2.14 -10.70 -3.09
C THR A 8 -0.86 -10.47 -3.86
N ILE A 9 0.05 -11.45 -3.81
CA ILE A 9 1.34 -11.35 -4.48
C ILE A 9 1.51 -12.57 -5.37
N HIS A 10 1.73 -12.31 -6.65
CA HIS A 10 1.90 -13.34 -7.67
C HIS A 10 3.30 -13.22 -8.27
N GLU A 11 4.03 -14.34 -8.31
CA GLU A 11 5.34 -14.35 -8.91
C GLU A 11 5.27 -14.87 -10.33
N GLU A 12 5.94 -14.18 -11.25
CA GLU A 12 6.05 -14.61 -12.62
C GLU A 12 7.41 -14.19 -13.16
N ASP A 13 8.20 -15.16 -13.60
CA ASP A 13 9.54 -14.92 -14.19
C ASP A 13 10.45 -14.07 -13.28
N GLY A 14 10.39 -14.32 -12.00
CA GLY A 14 11.24 -13.61 -11.04
C GLY A 14 10.74 -12.24 -10.63
N THR A 15 9.60 -11.80 -11.15
CA THR A 15 8.98 -10.55 -10.76
C THR A 15 7.77 -10.86 -9.89
N PHE A 16 7.65 -10.12 -8.80
CA PHE A 16 6.54 -10.28 -7.86
C PHE A 16 5.54 -9.16 -8.08
N TYR A 17 4.32 -9.53 -8.45
CA TYR A 17 3.23 -8.59 -8.71
C TYR A 17 2.35 -8.54 -7.47
N ALA A 18 2.22 -7.36 -6.88
CA ALA A 18 1.41 -7.20 -5.67
C ALA A 18 0.22 -6.29 -5.95
N ALA A 19 -0.92 -6.62 -5.36
CA ALA A 19 -2.14 -5.84 -5.53
C ALA A 19 -2.97 -5.91 -4.26
N VAL A 20 -3.75 -4.85 -4.02
CA VAL A 20 -4.79 -4.85 -2.99
C VAL A 20 -6.12 -4.84 -3.71
N PRO A 21 -6.81 -6.00 -3.81
CA PRO A 21 -8.02 -6.10 -4.62
C PRO A 21 -9.14 -5.16 -4.18
N ASP A 22 -9.24 -4.86 -2.89
CA ASP A 22 -10.30 -3.98 -2.39
C ASP A 22 -10.10 -2.52 -2.79
N ILE A 23 -8.90 -2.14 -3.18
CA ILE A 23 -8.58 -0.77 -3.57
C ILE A 23 -8.21 -0.76 -5.05
N PRO A 24 -9.11 -0.32 -5.94
CA PRO A 24 -8.83 -0.31 -7.37
C PRO A 24 -7.60 0.53 -7.70
N GLY A 25 -6.74 -0.01 -8.55
CA GLY A 25 -5.54 0.70 -8.97
C GLY A 25 -4.35 0.56 -8.02
N CYS A 26 -4.51 -0.11 -6.90
CA CYS A 26 -3.41 -0.32 -5.96
C CYS A 26 -2.63 -1.56 -6.36
N ILE A 27 -1.70 -1.39 -7.30
CA ILE A 27 -0.91 -2.47 -7.89
C ILE A 27 0.54 -2.01 -7.97
N THR A 28 1.46 -2.93 -7.69
CA THR A 28 2.89 -2.63 -7.80
C THR A 28 3.67 -3.91 -8.10
N THR A 29 4.98 -3.77 -8.30
CA THR A 29 5.87 -4.90 -8.52
C THR A 29 7.07 -4.80 -7.60
N GLY A 30 7.74 -5.93 -7.38
CA GLY A 30 8.95 -6.00 -6.57
C GLY A 30 9.89 -7.06 -7.11
N HIS A 31 11.13 -7.01 -6.66
CA HIS A 31 12.18 -7.96 -7.07
C HIS A 31 12.21 -9.19 -6.19
N SER A 32 11.55 -9.16 -5.05
CA SER A 32 11.47 -10.26 -4.11
C SER A 32 10.14 -10.15 -3.40
N LEU A 33 9.80 -11.20 -2.63
CA LEU A 33 8.57 -11.17 -1.84
C LEU A 33 8.61 -10.02 -0.84
N SER A 34 9.73 -9.84 -0.15
CA SER A 34 9.89 -8.77 0.82
C SER A 34 9.77 -7.40 0.16
N ASP A 35 10.42 -7.23 -0.99
CA ASP A 35 10.35 -5.97 -1.73
C ASP A 35 8.93 -5.68 -2.19
N ALA A 36 8.21 -6.70 -2.69
CA ALA A 36 6.83 -6.53 -3.13
C ALA A 36 5.93 -6.10 -1.97
N ILE A 37 6.14 -6.67 -0.79
CA ILE A 37 5.36 -6.30 0.39
C ILE A 37 5.62 -4.84 0.76
N ASP A 38 6.90 -4.42 0.74
CA ASP A 38 7.24 -3.04 1.05
C ASP A 38 6.64 -2.08 0.02
N GLN A 39 6.71 -2.43 -1.25
CA GLN A 39 6.18 -1.59 -2.31
C GLN A 39 4.66 -1.48 -2.23
N ILE A 40 3.95 -2.59 -1.98
CA ILE A 40 2.49 -2.54 -1.91
C ILE A 40 2.02 -1.81 -0.66
N THR A 41 2.78 -1.89 0.43
CA THR A 41 2.46 -1.15 1.64
C THR A 41 2.52 0.35 1.37
N ASP A 42 3.57 0.80 0.70
CA ASP A 42 3.72 2.20 0.35
C ASP A 42 2.65 2.65 -0.63
N ALA A 43 2.38 1.84 -1.65
CA ALA A 43 1.35 2.17 -2.65
C ALA A 43 -0.03 2.27 -1.99
N LEU A 44 -0.35 1.36 -1.09
CA LEU A 44 -1.63 1.38 -0.38
C LEU A 44 -1.73 2.64 0.48
N ALA A 45 -0.66 2.99 1.19
CA ALA A 45 -0.66 4.18 2.03
C ALA A 45 -0.93 5.43 1.19
N ALA A 46 -0.25 5.55 0.04
CA ALA A 46 -0.45 6.69 -0.85
C ALA A 46 -1.87 6.75 -1.39
N CYS A 47 -2.42 5.60 -1.81
CA CYS A 47 -3.79 5.54 -2.33
C CYS A 47 -4.79 5.95 -1.26
N LEU A 48 -4.65 5.44 -0.05
CA LEU A 48 -5.59 5.75 1.02
C LEU A 48 -5.53 7.22 1.42
N CYS A 49 -4.32 7.78 1.49
CA CYS A 49 -4.19 9.20 1.80
C CYS A 49 -4.84 10.07 0.72
N THR A 50 -4.67 9.72 -0.54
CA THR A 50 -5.31 10.45 -1.63
C THR A 50 -6.83 10.35 -1.54
N MET A 51 -7.36 9.16 -1.26
CA MET A 51 -8.79 8.98 -1.12
C MET A 51 -9.35 9.76 0.05
N GLU A 52 -8.62 9.81 1.17
CA GLU A 52 -9.04 10.64 2.30
C GLU A 52 -9.06 12.12 1.95
N ASP A 53 -8.05 12.59 1.21
CA ASP A 53 -7.95 14.00 0.82
C ASP A 53 -9.06 14.41 -0.14
N GLU A 54 -9.52 13.49 -0.97
CA GLU A 54 -10.54 13.76 -1.98
C GLU A 54 -11.94 13.37 -1.52
N ASP A 55 -12.07 12.94 -0.29
CA ASP A 55 -13.34 12.44 0.27
C ASP A 55 -13.94 11.30 -0.55
N ASP A 56 -13.09 10.52 -1.21
CA ASP A 56 -13.53 9.35 -1.95
C ASP A 56 -13.95 8.25 -0.97
N PRO A 57 -14.99 7.49 -1.29
CA PRO A 57 -15.37 6.36 -0.43
C PRO A 57 -14.26 5.33 -0.39
N ILE A 58 -13.87 4.93 0.81
CA ILE A 58 -12.87 3.89 1.01
C ILE A 58 -13.62 2.61 1.34
N ALA A 59 -13.44 1.58 0.48
CA ALA A 59 -14.15 0.32 0.65
C ALA A 59 -13.71 -0.37 1.94
N PRO A 60 -14.62 -1.04 2.65
CA PRO A 60 -14.22 -1.84 3.79
C PRO A 60 -13.39 -3.04 3.34
N ALA A 61 -12.52 -3.51 4.22
CA ALA A 61 -11.68 -4.65 3.90
C ALA A 61 -12.51 -5.93 3.81
N SER A 62 -12.30 -6.71 2.75
CA SER A 62 -12.90 -8.02 2.60
C SER A 62 -12.16 -9.03 3.47
N ASP A 63 -12.82 -10.11 3.86
CA ASP A 63 -12.16 -11.20 4.53
C ASP A 63 -11.15 -11.84 3.57
N GLN A 64 -10.02 -12.27 4.12
CA GLN A 64 -8.96 -12.83 3.30
C GLN A 64 -9.44 -14.05 2.49
N CYS A 65 -10.33 -14.84 3.05
CA CYS A 65 -10.85 -16.02 2.36
C CYS A 65 -11.78 -15.67 1.19
N ASP A 66 -12.27 -14.44 1.13
CA ASP A 66 -13.15 -14.00 0.04
C ASP A 66 -12.36 -13.36 -1.11
N ILE A 67 -11.05 -13.19 -0.96
CA ILE A 67 -10.21 -12.58 -1.98
C ILE A 67 -9.80 -13.64 -3.00
N PRO A 68 -10.15 -13.47 -4.29
CA PRO A 68 -9.74 -14.43 -5.32
C PRO A 68 -8.22 -14.40 -5.51
N HIS A 69 -7.62 -15.58 -5.56
CA HIS A 69 -6.19 -15.70 -5.82
C HIS A 69 -5.87 -17.09 -6.31
N GLU A 70 -4.73 -17.24 -6.97
CA GLU A 70 -4.24 -18.52 -7.41
C GLU A 70 -3.66 -19.30 -6.22
N PRO A 71 -3.64 -20.63 -6.27
CA PRO A 71 -3.10 -21.41 -5.16
C PRO A 71 -1.65 -21.10 -4.80
N THR A 72 -0.89 -20.63 -5.76
CA THR A 72 0.53 -20.29 -5.54
C THR A 72 0.75 -18.86 -5.11
N ASP A 73 -0.28 -18.05 -5.13
CA ASP A 73 -0.17 -16.65 -4.72
C ASP A 73 -0.04 -16.53 -3.22
N VAL A 74 0.68 -15.51 -2.79
CA VAL A 74 0.81 -15.17 -1.38
C VAL A 74 -0.26 -14.16 -1.03
N CYS A 75 -1.03 -14.44 0.02
CA CYS A 75 -1.97 -13.48 0.58
C CYS A 75 -1.44 -13.00 1.91
N THR A 76 -1.27 -11.70 2.05
CA THR A 76 -0.75 -11.13 3.29
C THR A 76 -1.60 -9.94 3.71
N LEU A 77 -1.63 -9.68 5.01
CA LEU A 77 -2.33 -8.51 5.52
C LEU A 77 -1.36 -7.34 5.52
N VAL A 78 -1.83 -6.19 5.06
CA VAL A 78 -1.04 -4.95 5.03
C VAL A 78 -1.75 -3.94 5.92
N ARG A 79 -1.01 -3.42 6.90
CA ARG A 79 -1.52 -2.43 7.83
C ARG A 79 -0.95 -1.07 7.46
N VAL A 80 -1.83 -0.09 7.33
CA VAL A 80 -1.44 1.28 7.01
C VAL A 80 -2.05 2.23 8.03
N ASP A 81 -1.21 3.09 8.59
CA ASP A 81 -1.66 4.21 9.41
C ASP A 81 -1.44 5.47 8.61
N THR A 82 -2.51 6.06 8.09
CA THR A 82 -2.39 7.23 7.23
C THR A 82 -1.86 8.46 7.98
N ILE A 83 -2.12 8.54 9.27
CA ILE A 83 -1.59 9.65 10.07
C ILE A 83 -0.08 9.55 10.16
N ALA A 84 0.44 8.36 10.44
CA ALA A 84 1.88 8.14 10.50
C ALA A 84 2.54 8.38 9.14
N TYR A 85 1.90 7.91 8.08
CA TYR A 85 2.42 8.10 6.73
C TYR A 85 2.48 9.58 6.38
N ARG A 86 1.43 10.33 6.70
CA ARG A 86 1.39 11.76 6.43
C ARG A 86 2.46 12.51 7.21
N SER A 87 2.70 12.10 8.45
CA SER A 87 3.75 12.71 9.26
C SER A 87 5.12 12.59 8.61
N LEU A 88 5.42 11.40 8.11
CA LEU A 88 6.70 11.18 7.43
C LEU A 88 6.80 11.99 6.16
N THR A 89 5.74 12.04 5.38
CA THR A 89 5.71 12.79 4.14
C THR A 89 5.83 14.30 4.41
N ASP A 90 5.06 14.78 5.36
CA ASP A 90 5.09 16.21 5.71
C ASP A 90 6.44 16.61 6.27
N THR A 91 7.01 15.76 7.11
CA THR A 91 8.32 16.02 7.68
C THR A 91 9.38 16.15 6.60
N ARG A 92 9.33 15.29 5.60
CA ARG A 92 10.27 15.38 4.49
C ARG A 92 10.07 16.65 3.69
N ALA A 93 8.83 17.05 3.47
CA ALA A 93 8.54 18.28 2.76
C ALA A 93 9.02 19.49 3.53
N VAL A 94 8.78 19.52 4.82
CA VAL A 94 9.23 20.61 5.67
C VAL A 94 10.75 20.66 5.70
N ARG A 95 11.37 19.51 5.76
CA ARG A 95 12.82 19.45 5.80
C ARG A 95 13.44 20.05 4.54
N LYS A 96 12.81 19.84 3.41
CA LYS A 96 13.31 20.44 2.18
C LYS A 96 13.29 21.96 2.27
N ASN A 97 12.26 22.49 2.87
CA ASN A 97 12.18 23.93 3.04
C ASN A 97 13.16 24.45 4.08
N VAL A 98 13.30 23.70 5.15
CA VAL A 98 14.14 24.12 6.26
C VAL A 98 15.62 23.96 5.95
N SER A 99 15.95 22.93 5.21
CA SER A 99 17.35 22.69 4.88
C SER A 99 17.94 23.80 4.05
N ILE A 100 17.11 24.58 3.44
CA ILE A 100 17.57 25.69 2.64
C ILE A 100 18.30 26.71 3.48
N PRO A 101 17.79 27.11 4.62
CA PRO A 101 18.50 28.11 5.43
C PRO A 101 19.76 27.57 6.05
N ALA A 102 19.82 26.29 6.17
CA ALA A 102 21.01 25.68 6.73
C ALA A 102 22.16 25.71 5.76
#